data_890c60d3077984679b57a5856eafe356
#
_entry.id   890c60d3077984679b57a5856eafe356
#
_cell.length_a   1.000
_cell.length_b   1.000
_cell.length_c   1.000
_cell.angle_alpha   90.00
_cell.angle_beta   90.00
_cell.angle_gamma   90.00
#
_symmetry.space_group_name_H-M   'P 1'
#
loop_
_entity.id
_entity.type
_entity.pdbx_description
1 polymer ?
#
loop_
_entity_poly.entity_id
_entity_poly.type
_entity_poly.pdbx_seq_one_letter_code
_entity_poly.pdbx_strand_id
1 'polypeptide(L)'
;MTKKERAALAVETLKKRYPQAQCSLTYRKPHELLIATRLSAQCTDARVNIVTKDLFAAYQTIDSFADADVADIEAYIRPCGLYKTKAKDIVKMCRQLRNEFHYEMPQTIEELTSLSGIGRKTANLMLGDIFGKPAVVTDTHCIRICGRLGLTNETDPYKVEICLLYTSQGIE
;
A
#
# COMPACT_ATOMS: atom_id res chain seq x y z
N MET A 1 10.91 22.74 -21.67
CA MET A 1 10.67 22.24 -20.30
C MET A 1 11.29 20.83 -20.16
N THR A 2 12.20 20.68 -19.25
CA THR A 2 12.83 19.40 -18.90
C THR A 2 11.84 18.47 -18.20
N LYS A 3 12.17 17.17 -18.10
CA LYS A 3 11.35 16.22 -17.34
C LYS A 3 11.20 16.64 -15.87
N LYS A 4 12.30 17.13 -15.26
CA LYS A 4 12.32 17.58 -13.86
C LYS A 4 11.41 18.80 -13.64
N GLU A 5 11.51 19.83 -14.50
CA GLU A 5 10.63 21.00 -14.46
C GLU A 5 9.16 20.60 -14.59
N ARG A 6 8.85 19.65 -15.47
CA ARG A 6 7.50 19.15 -15.69
C ARG A 6 6.97 18.37 -14.49
N ALA A 7 7.82 17.57 -13.86
CA ALA A 7 7.48 16.85 -12.65
C ALA A 7 7.20 17.82 -11.47
N ALA A 8 8.06 18.84 -11.29
CA ALA A 8 7.87 19.86 -10.28
C ALA A 8 6.55 20.62 -10.48
N LEU A 9 6.27 21.07 -11.70
CA LEU A 9 5.01 21.73 -12.04
C LEU A 9 3.79 20.83 -11.77
N ALA A 10 3.88 19.54 -12.12
CA ALA A 10 2.80 18.58 -11.86
C ALA A 10 2.55 18.41 -10.36
N VAL A 11 3.61 18.23 -9.55
CA VAL A 11 3.51 18.09 -8.08
C VAL A 11 2.91 19.35 -7.47
N GLU A 12 3.40 20.53 -7.84
CA GLU A 12 2.88 21.82 -7.35
C GLU A 12 1.40 22.00 -7.69
N THR A 13 1.02 21.68 -8.93
CA THR A 13 -0.37 21.76 -9.38
C THR A 13 -1.28 20.81 -8.62
N LEU A 14 -0.82 19.56 -8.38
CA LEU A 14 -1.56 18.57 -7.62
C LEU A 14 -1.71 18.98 -6.16
N LYS A 15 -0.65 19.47 -5.51
CA LYS A 15 -0.71 20.00 -4.14
C LYS A 15 -1.74 21.13 -4.01
N LYS A 16 -1.78 22.05 -4.97
CA LYS A 16 -2.78 23.15 -5.00
C LYS A 16 -4.20 22.64 -5.25
N ARG A 17 -4.36 21.67 -6.14
CA ARG A 17 -5.69 21.16 -6.54
C ARG A 17 -6.27 20.21 -5.52
N TYR A 18 -5.43 19.41 -4.86
CA TYR A 18 -5.82 18.36 -3.92
C TYR A 18 -5.04 18.46 -2.60
N PRO A 19 -5.18 19.58 -1.85
CA PRO A 19 -4.39 19.82 -0.63
C PRO A 19 -4.69 18.81 0.49
N GLN A 20 -5.83 18.13 0.41
CA GLN A 20 -6.29 17.14 1.40
C GLN A 20 -6.14 15.68 0.89
N ALA A 21 -5.34 15.47 -0.17
CA ALA A 21 -5.12 14.12 -0.69
C ALA A 21 -4.45 13.23 0.36
N GLN A 22 -5.13 12.16 0.73
CA GLN A 22 -4.68 11.17 1.72
C GLN A 22 -5.01 9.77 1.22
N CYS A 23 -4.44 8.76 1.87
CA CYS A 23 -4.81 7.37 1.64
C CYS A 23 -6.31 7.20 1.90
N SER A 24 -7.03 6.58 0.95
CA SER A 24 -8.47 6.33 1.04
C SER A 24 -8.83 5.18 1.97
N LEU A 25 -7.85 4.34 2.33
CA LEU A 25 -8.05 3.25 3.30
C LEU A 25 -8.03 3.81 4.73
N THR A 26 -8.98 3.36 5.56
CA THR A 26 -9.07 3.76 6.96
C THR A 26 -8.22 2.84 7.83
N TYR A 27 -7.29 3.41 8.57
CA TYR A 27 -6.41 2.69 9.50
C TYR A 27 -5.99 3.59 10.68
N ARG A 28 -5.56 2.97 11.76
CA ARG A 28 -5.01 3.63 12.96
C ARG A 28 -3.58 3.21 13.25
N LYS A 29 -3.21 2.00 12.83
CA LYS A 29 -1.90 1.38 13.09
C LYS A 29 -1.28 0.91 11.77
N PRO A 30 0.06 0.86 11.66
CA PRO A 30 0.73 0.43 10.43
C PRO A 30 0.31 -0.95 9.93
N HIS A 31 0.12 -1.94 10.81
CA HIS A 31 -0.33 -3.27 10.40
C HIS A 31 -1.78 -3.27 9.87
N GLU A 32 -2.63 -2.36 10.33
CA GLU A 32 -3.99 -2.21 9.80
C GLU A 32 -3.95 -1.71 8.34
N LEU A 33 -3.06 -0.74 8.01
CA LEU A 33 -2.88 -0.31 6.62
C LEU A 33 -2.37 -1.46 5.74
N LEU A 34 -1.42 -2.24 6.24
CA LEU A 34 -0.87 -3.39 5.52
C LEU A 34 -1.98 -4.43 5.21
N ILE A 35 -2.82 -4.76 6.20
CA ILE A 35 -3.97 -5.65 6.04
C ILE A 35 -5.00 -5.05 5.07
N ALA A 36 -5.39 -3.79 5.25
CA ALA A 36 -6.36 -3.12 4.41
C ALA A 36 -5.90 -3.08 2.94
N THR A 37 -4.62 -2.81 2.71
CA THR A 37 -4.04 -2.83 1.35
C THR A 37 -4.07 -4.24 0.75
N ARG A 38 -3.80 -5.29 1.54
CA ARG A 38 -3.96 -6.67 1.05
C ARG A 38 -5.41 -6.96 0.68
N LEU A 39 -6.37 -6.44 1.44
CA LEU A 39 -7.80 -6.60 1.16
C LEU A 39 -8.24 -5.82 -0.09
N SER A 40 -7.63 -4.68 -0.41
CA SER A 40 -7.98 -3.85 -1.57
C SER A 40 -7.61 -4.47 -2.93
N ALA A 41 -6.80 -5.54 -2.94
CA ALA A 41 -6.52 -6.28 -4.17
C ALA A 41 -7.83 -6.80 -4.81
N GLN A 42 -8.18 -6.29 -5.98
CA GLN A 42 -9.45 -6.59 -6.70
C GLN A 42 -10.71 -6.30 -5.85
N CYS A 43 -10.64 -5.27 -5.00
CA CYS A 43 -11.75 -4.81 -4.19
C CYS A 43 -11.69 -3.28 -4.06
N THR A 44 -12.82 -2.61 -3.97
CA THR A 44 -12.86 -1.16 -3.79
C THR A 44 -12.50 -0.78 -2.36
N ASP A 45 -11.81 0.35 -2.19
CA ASP A 45 -11.43 0.86 -0.86
C ASP A 45 -12.66 1.13 0.02
N ALA A 46 -13.77 1.60 -0.56
CA ALA A 46 -15.02 1.78 0.16
C ALA A 46 -15.53 0.45 0.78
N ARG A 47 -15.45 -0.66 0.04
CA ARG A 47 -15.82 -1.98 0.55
C ARG A 47 -14.85 -2.45 1.62
N VAL A 48 -13.56 -2.24 1.41
CA VAL A 48 -12.53 -2.58 2.41
C VAL A 48 -12.78 -1.83 3.71
N ASN A 49 -13.03 -0.52 3.65
CA ASN A 49 -13.28 0.30 4.84
C ASN A 49 -14.52 -0.15 5.65
N ILE A 50 -15.58 -0.63 4.98
CA ILE A 50 -16.74 -1.22 5.65
C ILE A 50 -16.34 -2.49 6.41
N VAL A 51 -15.64 -3.39 5.75
CA VAL A 51 -15.25 -4.69 6.31
C VAL A 51 -14.21 -4.55 7.43
N THR A 52 -13.23 -3.67 7.25
CA THR A 52 -12.15 -3.50 8.23
C THR A 52 -12.61 -2.84 9.52
N LYS A 53 -13.71 -2.11 9.52
CA LYS A 53 -14.29 -1.53 10.74
C LYS A 53 -14.57 -2.62 11.78
N ASP A 54 -15.24 -3.68 11.39
CA ASP A 54 -15.60 -4.78 12.30
C ASP A 54 -14.40 -5.71 12.53
N LEU A 55 -13.59 -5.96 11.50
CA LEU A 55 -12.39 -6.77 11.59
C LEU A 55 -11.39 -6.18 12.62
N PHE A 56 -11.09 -4.88 12.53
CA PHE A 56 -10.14 -4.22 13.44
C PHE A 56 -10.71 -3.96 14.83
N ALA A 57 -12.04 -3.98 15.00
CA ALA A 57 -12.67 -3.99 16.31
C ALA A 57 -12.49 -5.34 17.02
N ALA A 58 -12.59 -6.45 16.27
CA ALA A 58 -12.42 -7.80 16.79
C ALA A 58 -10.93 -8.17 16.99
N TYR A 59 -10.05 -7.75 16.08
CA TYR A 59 -8.62 -8.06 16.07
C TYR A 59 -7.80 -6.78 16.14
N GLN A 60 -7.33 -6.42 17.32
CA GLN A 60 -6.73 -5.10 17.58
C GLN A 60 -5.19 -5.11 17.57
N THR A 61 -4.57 -6.28 17.59
CA THR A 61 -3.13 -6.44 17.72
C THR A 61 -2.58 -7.43 16.68
N ILE A 62 -1.28 -7.36 16.42
CA ILE A 62 -0.59 -8.35 15.59
C ILE A 62 -0.78 -9.76 16.13
N ASP A 63 -0.74 -9.93 17.47
CA ASP A 63 -0.95 -11.24 18.08
C ASP A 63 -2.36 -11.78 17.84
N SER A 64 -3.38 -10.95 17.99
CA SER A 64 -4.75 -11.38 17.75
C SER A 64 -4.97 -11.90 16.32
N PHE A 65 -4.32 -11.28 15.32
CA PHE A 65 -4.31 -11.79 13.95
C PHE A 65 -3.44 -13.02 13.76
N ALA A 66 -2.25 -13.06 14.37
CA ALA A 66 -1.30 -14.16 14.24
C ALA A 66 -1.85 -15.48 14.81
N ASP A 67 -2.63 -15.40 15.88
CA ASP A 67 -3.21 -16.54 16.57
C ASP A 67 -4.66 -16.83 16.13
N ALA A 68 -5.23 -16.01 15.24
CA ALA A 68 -6.57 -16.22 14.71
C ALA A 68 -6.71 -17.51 13.91
N ASP A 69 -7.89 -18.14 14.00
CA ASP A 69 -8.28 -19.13 13.03
C ASP A 69 -8.52 -18.46 11.68
N VAL A 70 -7.94 -19.04 10.62
CA VAL A 70 -8.11 -18.52 9.25
C VAL A 70 -9.58 -18.46 8.87
N ALA A 71 -10.40 -19.41 9.30
CA ALA A 71 -11.83 -19.45 8.99
C ALA A 71 -12.59 -18.28 9.62
N ASP A 72 -12.18 -17.82 10.81
CA ASP A 72 -12.79 -16.65 11.44
C ASP A 72 -12.46 -15.38 10.65
N ILE A 73 -11.20 -15.19 10.24
CA ILE A 73 -10.82 -14.07 9.37
C ILE A 73 -11.58 -14.13 8.04
N GLU A 74 -11.71 -15.33 7.42
CA GLU A 74 -12.49 -15.51 6.18
C GLU A 74 -13.92 -15.01 6.32
N ALA A 75 -14.57 -15.26 7.46
CA ALA A 75 -15.94 -14.84 7.72
C ALA A 75 -16.09 -13.32 7.66
N TYR A 76 -15.15 -12.56 8.27
CA TYR A 76 -15.15 -11.09 8.22
C TYR A 76 -14.91 -10.55 6.82
N ILE A 77 -13.91 -11.09 6.10
CA ILE A 77 -13.40 -10.51 4.85
C ILE A 77 -14.07 -11.07 3.59
N ARG A 78 -15.04 -11.96 3.72
CA ARG A 78 -15.75 -12.58 2.59
C ARG A 78 -16.23 -11.59 1.52
N PRO A 79 -16.76 -10.40 1.88
CA PRO A 79 -17.20 -9.41 0.90
C PRO A 79 -16.09 -8.80 0.05
N CYS A 80 -14.81 -8.95 0.43
CA CYS A 80 -13.67 -8.41 -0.31
C CYS A 80 -13.21 -9.28 -1.49
N GLY A 81 -13.82 -10.46 -1.72
CA GLY A 81 -13.38 -11.40 -2.76
C GLY A 81 -12.00 -12.03 -2.46
N LEU A 82 -11.70 -13.16 -3.08
CA LEU A 82 -10.45 -13.92 -2.85
C LEU A 82 -10.15 -14.15 -1.36
N TYR A 83 -11.19 -14.19 -0.55
CA TYR A 83 -11.10 -14.13 0.92
C TYR A 83 -10.29 -15.27 1.52
N LYS A 84 -10.35 -16.48 0.95
CA LYS A 84 -9.58 -17.64 1.45
C LYS A 84 -8.07 -17.42 1.38
N THR A 85 -7.59 -16.89 0.24
CA THR A 85 -6.17 -16.56 0.07
C THR A 85 -5.79 -15.37 0.93
N LYS A 86 -6.62 -14.33 0.95
CA LYS A 86 -6.38 -13.12 1.74
C LYS A 86 -6.31 -13.41 3.24
N ALA A 87 -7.21 -14.25 3.77
CA ALA A 87 -7.19 -14.64 5.18
C ALA A 87 -5.90 -15.37 5.56
N LYS A 88 -5.48 -16.34 4.75
CA LYS A 88 -4.20 -17.04 4.95
C LYS A 88 -3.01 -16.09 4.94
N ASP A 89 -2.99 -15.15 3.98
CA ASP A 89 -1.92 -14.15 3.88
C ASP A 89 -1.89 -13.25 5.12
N ILE A 90 -3.04 -12.78 5.60
CA ILE A 90 -3.14 -11.91 6.79
C ILE A 90 -2.58 -12.61 8.03
N VAL A 91 -3.03 -13.83 8.31
CA VAL A 91 -2.56 -14.61 9.47
C VAL A 91 -1.06 -14.86 9.35
N LYS A 92 -0.59 -15.31 8.17
CA LYS A 92 0.84 -15.59 7.95
C LYS A 92 1.69 -14.34 8.08
N MET A 93 1.25 -13.22 7.48
CA MET A 93 1.93 -11.93 7.55
C MET A 93 2.06 -11.45 9.00
N CYS A 94 1.00 -11.55 9.80
CA CYS A 94 1.05 -11.16 11.22
C CYS A 94 1.97 -12.09 12.03
N ARG A 95 2.03 -13.39 11.71
CA ARG A 95 3.02 -14.30 12.30
C ARG A 95 4.45 -13.92 11.92
N GLN A 96 4.70 -13.50 10.68
CA GLN A 96 6.01 -13.01 10.26
C GLN A 96 6.38 -11.72 10.99
N LEU A 97 5.48 -10.74 11.09
CA LEU A 97 5.71 -9.51 11.85
C LEU A 97 6.08 -9.79 13.32
N ARG A 98 5.42 -10.76 13.95
CA ARG A 98 5.72 -11.18 15.32
C ARG A 98 7.06 -11.89 15.43
N ASN A 99 7.29 -12.91 14.62
CA ASN A 99 8.38 -13.88 14.83
C ASN A 99 9.69 -13.45 14.15
N GLU A 100 9.61 -12.81 12.99
CA GLU A 100 10.78 -12.43 12.18
C GLU A 100 11.15 -10.96 12.37
N PHE A 101 10.16 -10.08 12.57
CA PHE A 101 10.34 -8.63 12.70
C PHE A 101 10.10 -8.09 14.12
N HIS A 102 9.85 -8.96 15.11
CA HIS A 102 9.71 -8.59 16.53
C HIS A 102 8.72 -7.45 16.77
N TYR A 103 7.58 -7.46 16.04
CA TYR A 103 6.52 -6.44 16.01
C TYR A 103 6.91 -5.10 15.36
N GLU A 104 8.14 -4.95 14.89
CA GLU A 104 8.55 -3.77 14.14
C GLU A 104 8.08 -3.87 12.69
N MET A 105 7.58 -2.75 12.17
CA MET A 105 7.17 -2.70 10.77
C MET A 105 8.41 -2.58 9.88
N PRO A 106 8.60 -3.49 8.91
CA PRO A 106 9.71 -3.43 7.98
C PRO A 106 9.77 -2.11 7.21
N GLN A 107 10.97 -1.63 6.93
CA GLN A 107 11.21 -0.30 6.36
C GLN A 107 11.98 -0.31 5.04
N THR A 108 12.14 -1.46 4.41
CA THR A 108 12.74 -1.62 3.08
C THR A 108 11.78 -2.35 2.14
N ILE A 109 11.96 -2.16 0.83
CA ILE A 109 11.14 -2.86 -0.18
C ILE A 109 11.32 -4.38 -0.04
N GLU A 110 12.56 -4.82 0.18
CA GLU A 110 12.95 -6.23 0.29
C GLU A 110 12.24 -6.91 1.47
N GLU A 111 12.30 -6.29 2.63
CA GLU A 111 11.66 -6.80 3.84
C GLU A 111 10.13 -6.78 3.73
N LEU A 112 9.55 -5.68 3.25
CA LEU A 112 8.10 -5.57 3.08
C LEU A 112 7.56 -6.60 2.09
N THR A 113 8.28 -6.84 0.98
CA THR A 113 7.87 -7.84 -0.02
C THR A 113 8.13 -9.28 0.41
N SER A 114 8.88 -9.53 1.47
CA SER A 114 9.01 -10.85 2.08
C SER A 114 7.76 -11.28 2.87
N LEU A 115 6.93 -10.31 3.26
CA LEU A 115 5.67 -10.58 3.95
C LEU A 115 4.63 -11.22 3.03
N SER A 116 3.89 -12.19 3.57
CA SER A 116 2.88 -12.93 2.80
C SER A 116 1.83 -12.00 2.19
N GLY A 117 1.63 -12.10 0.89
CA GLY A 117 0.63 -11.33 0.15
C GLY A 117 0.98 -9.87 -0.12
N ILE A 118 2.21 -9.44 0.20
CA ILE A 118 2.67 -8.07 -0.01
C ILE A 118 3.55 -8.00 -1.26
N GLY A 119 3.10 -7.21 -2.23
CA GLY A 119 3.86 -6.91 -3.43
C GLY A 119 4.51 -5.53 -3.38
N ARG A 120 5.32 -5.22 -4.40
CA ARG A 120 6.07 -3.96 -4.51
C ARG A 120 5.20 -2.71 -4.41
N LYS A 121 4.00 -2.73 -5.00
CA LYS A 121 3.05 -1.61 -4.93
C LYS A 121 2.65 -1.31 -3.48
N THR A 122 2.33 -2.35 -2.69
CA THR A 122 1.98 -2.21 -1.27
C THR A 122 3.19 -1.77 -0.46
N ALA A 123 4.38 -2.30 -0.75
CA ALA A 123 5.61 -1.89 -0.08
C ALA A 123 5.89 -0.39 -0.29
N ASN A 124 5.74 0.12 -1.51
CA ASN A 124 5.87 1.57 -1.78
C ASN A 124 4.81 2.40 -1.03
N LEU A 125 3.56 1.93 -0.95
CA LEU A 125 2.54 2.61 -0.16
C LEU A 125 2.94 2.71 1.31
N MET A 126 3.40 1.61 1.90
CA MET A 126 3.86 1.58 3.29
C MET A 126 5.04 2.53 3.52
N LEU A 127 6.02 2.54 2.62
CA LEU A 127 7.17 3.44 2.73
C LEU A 127 6.77 4.90 2.66
N GLY A 128 5.86 5.26 1.78
CA GLY A 128 5.38 6.64 1.64
C GLY A 128 4.48 7.07 2.80
N ASP A 129 3.41 6.32 3.05
CA ASP A 129 2.34 6.74 3.98
C ASP A 129 2.72 6.59 5.45
N ILE A 130 3.49 5.54 5.80
CA ILE A 130 3.87 5.29 7.21
C ILE A 130 5.20 5.92 7.57
N PHE A 131 6.18 5.85 6.67
CA PHE A 131 7.55 6.26 7.00
C PHE A 131 7.98 7.59 6.35
N GLY A 132 7.14 8.19 5.48
CA GLY A 132 7.50 9.42 4.76
C GLY A 132 8.74 9.28 3.86
N LYS A 133 9.08 8.04 3.47
CA LYS A 133 10.22 7.79 2.58
C LYS A 133 9.82 8.07 1.12
N PRO A 134 10.78 8.49 0.28
CA PRO A 134 10.52 8.62 -1.15
C PRO A 134 10.02 7.29 -1.74
N ALA A 135 8.80 7.29 -2.23
CA ALA A 135 8.15 6.10 -2.79
C ALA A 135 7.16 6.50 -3.88
N VAL A 136 6.94 5.63 -4.84
CA VAL A 136 5.97 5.85 -5.91
C VAL A 136 5.10 4.60 -6.05
N VAL A 137 3.80 4.77 -5.81
CA VAL A 137 2.81 3.71 -6.00
C VAL A 137 2.44 3.65 -7.49
N THR A 138 3.10 2.78 -8.23
CA THR A 138 2.90 2.62 -9.68
C THR A 138 1.74 1.68 -9.99
N ASP A 139 0.55 2.24 -10.01
CA ASP A 139 -0.62 1.54 -10.55
C ASP A 139 -0.88 1.93 -12.02
N THR A 140 -1.92 1.34 -12.61
CA THR A 140 -2.31 1.61 -14.00
C THR A 140 -2.65 3.08 -14.25
N HIS A 141 -3.16 3.80 -13.25
CA HIS A 141 -3.46 5.23 -13.33
C HIS A 141 -2.19 6.06 -13.31
N CYS A 142 -1.26 5.77 -12.40
CA CYS A 142 0.04 6.41 -12.32
C CYS A 142 0.81 6.26 -13.63
N ILE A 143 0.93 5.04 -14.16
CA ILE A 143 1.61 4.75 -15.43
C ILE A 143 1.00 5.58 -16.56
N ARG A 144 -0.32 5.54 -16.71
CA ARG A 144 -1.04 6.25 -17.77
C ARG A 144 -0.88 7.78 -17.67
N ILE A 145 -1.02 8.34 -16.46
CA ILE A 145 -0.94 9.79 -16.26
C ILE A 145 0.50 10.27 -16.47
N CYS A 146 1.48 9.59 -15.90
CA CYS A 146 2.89 9.96 -16.06
C CYS A 146 3.36 9.84 -17.52
N GLY A 147 2.85 8.86 -18.26
CA GLY A 147 3.06 8.77 -19.71
C GLY A 147 2.48 9.97 -20.46
N ARG A 148 1.23 10.37 -20.17
CA ARG A 148 0.57 11.54 -20.78
C ARG A 148 1.27 12.86 -20.45
N LEU A 149 1.82 12.98 -19.24
CA LEU A 149 2.62 14.13 -18.83
C LEU A 149 4.03 14.10 -19.42
N GLY A 150 4.42 13.05 -20.13
CA GLY A 150 5.77 12.87 -20.69
C GLY A 150 6.86 12.77 -19.62
N LEU A 151 6.52 12.27 -18.44
CA LEU A 151 7.48 12.00 -17.36
C LEU A 151 8.20 10.67 -17.56
N THR A 152 7.55 9.72 -18.24
CA THR A 152 8.13 8.42 -18.58
C THR A 152 7.54 7.90 -19.89
N ASN A 153 8.30 7.09 -20.60
CA ASN A 153 7.82 6.30 -21.74
C ASN A 153 7.71 4.80 -21.39
N GLU A 154 8.04 4.46 -20.15
CA GLU A 154 7.97 3.09 -19.65
C GLU A 154 6.52 2.69 -19.37
N THR A 155 6.23 1.40 -19.54
CA THR A 155 4.94 0.78 -19.25
C THR A 155 5.03 -0.31 -18.17
N ASP A 156 6.24 -0.80 -17.92
CA ASP A 156 6.53 -1.73 -16.84
C ASP A 156 6.49 -0.98 -15.49
N PRO A 157 5.70 -1.45 -14.49
CA PRO A 157 5.52 -0.74 -13.22
C PRO A 157 6.83 -0.46 -12.48
N TYR A 158 7.77 -1.41 -12.49
CA TYR A 158 9.06 -1.24 -11.82
C TYR A 158 9.92 -0.17 -12.51
N LYS A 159 9.99 -0.21 -13.85
CA LYS A 159 10.74 0.78 -14.61
C LYS A 159 10.14 2.18 -14.47
N VAL A 160 8.81 2.28 -14.43
CA VAL A 160 8.11 3.55 -14.16
C VAL A 160 8.47 4.08 -12.78
N GLU A 161 8.42 3.23 -11.74
CA GLU A 161 8.81 3.59 -10.37
C GLU A 161 10.22 4.18 -10.32
N ILE A 162 11.21 3.47 -10.84
CA ILE A 162 12.61 3.93 -10.85
C ILE A 162 12.77 5.23 -11.65
N CYS A 163 12.13 5.34 -12.82
CA CYS A 163 12.16 6.56 -13.62
C CYS A 163 11.59 7.76 -12.88
N LEU A 164 10.47 7.59 -12.18
CA LEU A 164 9.80 8.65 -11.44
C LEU A 164 10.57 9.05 -10.18
N LEU A 165 11.09 8.07 -9.43
CA LEU A 165 11.94 8.35 -8.26
C LEU A 165 13.18 9.16 -8.64
N TYR A 166 13.85 8.79 -9.75
CA TYR A 166 14.99 9.54 -10.25
C TYR A 166 14.60 10.96 -10.70
N THR A 167 13.48 11.10 -11.40
CA THR A 167 13.02 12.41 -11.93
C THR A 167 12.60 13.34 -10.79
N SER A 168 12.03 12.80 -9.69
CA SER A 168 11.53 13.58 -8.55
C SER A 168 12.57 13.87 -7.47
N GLN A 169 13.80 13.36 -7.59
CA GLN A 169 14.86 13.66 -6.61
C GLN A 169 15.06 15.16 -6.46
N GLY A 170 14.88 15.67 -5.20
CA GLY A 170 15.02 17.08 -4.85
C GLY A 170 13.85 17.97 -5.32
N ILE A 171 12.66 17.40 -5.55
CA ILE A 171 11.39 18.12 -5.64
C ILE A 171 10.71 17.97 -4.28
N GLU A 172 10.66 19.07 -3.50
CA GLU A 172 9.97 19.14 -2.20
C GLU A 172 8.47 19.49 -2.38
#